data_c0dfad8c9ea8b11b44cb6df11e189875
#
_entry.id   c0dfad8c9ea8b11b44cb6df11e189875
#
_cell.length_a   1.000
_cell.length_b   1.000
_cell.length_c   1.000
_cell.angle_alpha   90.00
_cell.angle_beta   90.00
_cell.angle_gamma   90.00
#
_symmetry.space_group_name_H-M   'P 1'
#
loop_
_entity.id
_entity.type
_entity.pdbx_description
1 polymer ?
#
loop_
_entity_poly.entity_id
_entity_poly.type
_entity_poly.pdbx_seq_one_letter_code
_entity_poly.pdbx_strand_id
1 'polypeptide(L)'
;MFFTDEKMFYLDPPMIAQNDRVWASGRKRDIAAERLLYQRAKFSRRVMVSAGVCYNGKGRLHFVPEKAKIKADYYVSNLLPELLEDCFEQIGSVFIFQQDGAPAHTAKHTQDFLLMNCPDFIDKNEWPPNSPDLNPLDYHVWGEMMTRYSSLSPKPTDIAQLKEALQKIWDELPQASINKAISTFRPRLQSCIAVKGGHIEQRLH
;
A
#
# COMPACT_ATOMS: atom_id res chain seq x y z
N MET A 1 -14.40 9.02 -2.91
CA MET A 1 -13.62 8.42 -1.79
C MET A 1 -12.15 8.43 -2.19
N PHE A 2 -11.29 8.78 -1.26
CA PHE A 2 -9.84 8.75 -1.37
C PHE A 2 -9.30 7.70 -0.39
N PHE A 3 -8.71 6.65 -0.92
CA PHE A 3 -8.17 5.53 -0.15
C PHE A 3 -6.70 5.77 0.13
N THR A 4 -6.26 5.60 1.37
CA THR A 4 -4.86 5.78 1.78
C THR A 4 -4.29 4.53 2.42
N ASP A 5 -2.97 4.34 2.32
CA ASP A 5 -2.24 3.26 2.98
C ASP A 5 -0.74 3.54 3.02
N GLU A 6 -0.02 2.85 3.90
CA GLU A 6 1.43 2.86 4.04
C GLU A 6 2.04 1.51 3.67
N LYS A 7 3.11 1.56 2.85
CA LYS A 7 3.82 0.35 2.41
C LYS A 7 5.31 0.43 2.63
N MET A 8 5.87 -0.66 3.12
CA MET A 8 7.32 -0.82 3.26
C MET A 8 7.93 -1.44 2.01
N PHE A 9 8.91 -0.75 1.41
CA PHE A 9 9.72 -1.27 0.32
C PHE A 9 11.15 -1.52 0.79
N TYR A 10 11.76 -2.60 0.33
CA TYR A 10 13.07 -3.06 0.73
C TYR A 10 14.02 -3.03 -0.47
N LEU A 11 15.29 -2.67 -0.26
CA LEU A 11 16.33 -2.80 -1.28
C LEU A 11 16.47 -4.27 -1.72
N ASP A 12 16.55 -5.17 -0.75
CA ASP A 12 16.50 -6.61 -0.97
C ASP A 12 15.19 -7.12 -0.33
N PRO A 13 14.13 -7.33 -1.12
CA PRO A 13 12.85 -7.80 -0.60
C PRO A 13 13.01 -9.10 0.18
N PRO A 14 12.33 -9.28 1.31
CA PRO A 14 12.35 -10.54 2.03
C PRO A 14 11.75 -11.63 1.14
N MET A 15 12.37 -12.82 1.13
CA MET A 15 11.80 -13.98 0.44
C MET A 15 10.44 -14.34 1.04
N ILE A 16 9.44 -14.42 0.22
CA ILE A 16 8.13 -14.95 0.57
C ILE A 16 8.06 -16.36 0.02
N ALA A 17 8.12 -17.38 0.88
CA ALA A 17 8.21 -18.79 0.49
C ALA A 17 7.11 -19.27 -0.47
N GLN A 18 5.98 -18.58 -0.50
CA GLN A 18 4.89 -18.83 -1.46
C GLN A 18 5.17 -18.29 -2.86
N ASN A 19 5.85 -17.14 -2.97
CA ASN A 19 6.12 -16.46 -4.24
C ASN A 19 7.49 -16.85 -4.85
N ASP A 20 8.42 -17.27 -3.99
CA ASP A 20 9.80 -17.61 -4.38
C ASP A 20 9.97 -19.11 -4.63
N ARG A 21 8.96 -19.76 -5.21
CA ARG A 21 9.01 -21.18 -5.55
C ARG A 21 9.93 -21.41 -6.74
N VAL A 22 10.89 -22.32 -6.61
CA VAL A 22 11.70 -22.79 -7.73
C VAL A 22 10.94 -23.92 -8.43
N TRP A 23 10.46 -23.66 -9.63
CA TRP A 23 9.83 -24.66 -10.49
C TRP A 23 10.92 -25.43 -11.26
N ALA A 24 10.95 -26.74 -11.13
CA ALA A 24 11.87 -27.61 -11.83
C ALA A 24 11.23 -28.97 -12.13
N SER A 25 11.59 -29.59 -13.25
CA SER A 25 11.13 -30.91 -13.67
C SER A 25 11.96 -32.02 -13.01
N GLY A 26 12.04 -32.06 -11.67
CA GLY A 26 12.86 -33.04 -10.98
C GLY A 26 12.79 -32.93 -9.48
N ARG A 27 13.59 -33.73 -8.78
CA ARG A 27 13.66 -33.70 -7.34
C ARG A 27 14.54 -32.53 -6.89
N LYS A 28 14.28 -31.98 -5.69
CA LYS A 28 15.08 -30.88 -5.09
C LYS A 28 16.59 -31.13 -5.13
N ARG A 29 17.03 -32.38 -4.96
CA ARG A 29 18.45 -32.78 -5.00
C ARG A 29 19.08 -32.67 -6.39
N ASP A 30 18.28 -32.63 -7.45
CA ASP A 30 18.73 -32.58 -8.84
C ASP A 30 18.81 -31.13 -9.36
N ILE A 31 18.45 -30.15 -8.49
CA ILE A 31 18.48 -28.72 -8.79
C ILE A 31 19.86 -28.17 -8.39
N ALA A 32 20.50 -27.43 -9.28
CA ALA A 32 21.78 -26.77 -9.00
C ALA A 32 21.69 -25.90 -7.74
N ALA A 33 22.70 -25.99 -6.89
CA ALA A 33 22.70 -25.32 -5.58
C ALA A 33 22.50 -23.80 -5.71
N GLU A 34 23.05 -23.18 -6.77
CA GLU A 34 22.94 -21.75 -7.06
C GLU A 34 21.50 -21.30 -7.27
N ARG A 35 20.61 -22.18 -7.76
CA ARG A 35 19.18 -21.92 -7.92
C ARG A 35 18.39 -22.04 -6.60
N LEU A 36 18.97 -22.71 -5.60
CA LEU A 36 18.35 -22.94 -4.29
C LEU A 36 18.93 -22.04 -3.21
N LEU A 37 20.12 -21.48 -3.44
CA LEU A 37 20.81 -20.62 -2.47
C LEU A 37 20.57 -19.15 -2.84
N TYR A 38 19.87 -18.43 -1.97
CA TYR A 38 19.73 -16.99 -2.03
C TYR A 38 20.51 -16.37 -0.87
N GLN A 39 21.50 -15.52 -1.19
CA GLN A 39 22.21 -14.77 -0.15
C GLN A 39 21.28 -13.70 0.43
N ARG A 40 21.02 -13.78 1.72
CA ARG A 40 20.17 -12.83 2.45
C ARG A 40 21.01 -11.73 3.08
N ALA A 41 20.74 -10.48 2.74
CA ALA A 41 21.14 -9.37 3.61
C ALA A 41 20.30 -9.46 4.89
N LYS A 42 20.96 -9.71 6.03
CA LYS A 42 20.31 -9.94 7.34
C LYS A 42 19.52 -8.72 7.84
N PHE A 43 19.82 -7.53 7.30
CA PHE A 43 19.15 -6.25 7.55
C PHE A 43 19.05 -5.47 6.23
N SER A 44 18.06 -5.78 5.40
CA SER A 44 17.82 -4.99 4.19
C SER A 44 17.36 -3.59 4.56
N ARG A 45 18.03 -2.58 3.97
CA ARG A 45 17.59 -1.18 4.08
C ARG A 45 16.22 -1.05 3.43
N ARG A 46 15.38 -0.20 3.99
CA ARG A 46 13.98 -0.07 3.59
C ARG A 46 13.52 1.37 3.63
N VAL A 47 12.49 1.66 2.88
CA VAL A 47 11.77 2.93 2.90
C VAL A 47 10.29 2.65 3.10
N MET A 48 9.65 3.45 3.92
CA MET A 48 8.20 3.45 4.06
C MET A 48 7.66 4.56 3.16
N VAL A 49 6.62 4.24 2.43
CA VAL A 49 5.88 5.20 1.62
C VAL A 49 4.44 5.27 2.09
N SER A 50 3.84 6.45 2.01
CA SER A 50 2.40 6.65 2.17
C SER A 50 1.86 7.24 0.88
N ALA A 51 0.68 6.81 0.47
CA ALA A 51 0.04 7.32 -0.74
C ALA A 51 -1.48 7.20 -0.65
N GLY A 52 -2.15 7.94 -1.52
CA GLY A 52 -3.58 7.84 -1.67
C GLY A 52 -4.02 7.76 -3.14
N VAL A 53 -5.14 7.09 -3.37
CA VAL A 53 -5.74 6.93 -4.71
C VAL A 53 -7.24 7.16 -4.68
N CYS A 54 -7.75 7.70 -5.78
CA CYS A 54 -9.18 7.84 -6.02
C CYS A 54 -9.53 7.47 -7.46
N TYR A 55 -10.81 7.41 -7.75
CA TYR A 55 -11.27 7.24 -9.13
C TYR A 55 -10.90 8.51 -9.92
N ASN A 56 -10.17 8.33 -11.00
CA ASN A 56 -9.60 9.37 -11.86
C ASN A 56 -8.42 10.17 -11.27
N GLY A 57 -7.83 9.74 -10.15
CA GLY A 57 -6.67 10.43 -9.60
C GLY A 57 -5.83 9.57 -8.67
N LYS A 58 -4.59 10.01 -8.48
CA LYS A 58 -3.68 9.50 -7.45
C LYS A 58 -2.92 10.67 -6.85
N GLY A 59 -2.73 10.65 -5.53
CA GLY A 59 -1.92 11.62 -4.82
C GLY A 59 -0.43 11.42 -5.06
N ARG A 60 0.36 12.21 -4.37
CA ARG A 60 1.83 12.08 -4.35
C ARG A 60 2.25 10.80 -3.63
N LEU A 61 3.47 10.35 -3.89
CA LEU A 61 4.10 9.28 -3.13
C LEU A 61 4.94 9.91 -2.01
N HIS A 62 4.46 9.84 -0.77
CA HIS A 62 5.11 10.44 0.39
C HIS A 62 6.12 9.48 1.02
N PHE A 63 7.39 9.90 1.10
CA PHE A 63 8.46 9.10 1.68
C PHE A 63 8.63 9.42 3.16
N VAL A 64 8.37 8.44 4.02
CA VAL A 64 8.59 8.57 5.46
C VAL A 64 10.10 8.52 5.76
N PRO A 65 10.66 9.47 6.55
CA PRO A 65 12.06 9.43 6.95
C PRO A 65 12.41 8.14 7.68
N GLU A 66 13.61 7.58 7.41
CA GLU A 66 14.04 6.26 7.90
C GLU A 66 13.94 6.07 9.43
N LYS A 67 14.14 7.16 10.18
CA LYS A 67 14.09 7.15 11.66
C LYS A 67 12.72 7.52 12.23
N ALA A 68 11.79 7.94 11.40
CA ALA A 68 10.45 8.31 11.86
C ALA A 68 9.65 7.05 12.21
N LYS A 69 9.03 7.10 13.39
CA LYS A 69 8.00 6.13 13.78
C LYS A 69 6.65 6.79 13.50
N ILE A 70 5.83 6.18 12.68
CA ILE A 70 4.46 6.67 12.44
C ILE A 70 3.65 6.44 13.71
N LYS A 71 3.72 7.41 14.63
CA LYS A 71 2.81 7.59 15.74
C LYS A 71 1.79 8.65 15.37
N ALA A 72 0.71 8.77 16.15
CA ALA A 72 -0.34 9.75 15.90
C ALA A 72 0.18 11.18 15.71
N ASP A 73 1.12 11.63 16.55
CA ASP A 73 1.70 12.97 16.43
C ASP A 73 2.44 13.20 15.12
N TYR A 74 3.26 12.21 14.68
CA TYR A 74 3.96 12.29 13.40
C TYR A 74 2.96 12.26 12.23
N TYR A 75 1.97 11.39 12.31
CA TYR A 75 0.94 11.24 11.29
C TYR A 75 0.17 12.54 11.10
N VAL A 76 -0.35 13.11 12.17
CA VAL A 76 -1.14 14.38 12.16
C VAL A 76 -0.30 15.58 11.74
N SER A 77 1.00 15.63 12.14
CA SER A 77 1.83 16.80 11.87
C SER A 77 2.52 16.77 10.50
N ASN A 78 2.66 15.60 9.87
CA ASN A 78 3.46 15.46 8.65
C ASN A 78 2.71 14.80 7.50
N LEU A 79 2.12 13.61 7.69
CA LEU A 79 1.52 12.85 6.58
C LEU A 79 0.08 13.29 6.27
N LEU A 80 -0.75 13.40 7.30
CA LEU A 80 -2.17 13.64 7.12
C LEU A 80 -2.48 14.98 6.43
N PRO A 81 -1.79 16.10 6.74
CA PRO A 81 -1.98 17.35 6.00
C PRO A 81 -1.66 17.23 4.51
N GLU A 82 -0.57 16.54 4.16
CA GLU A 82 -0.16 16.32 2.76
C GLU A 82 -1.15 15.41 2.02
N LEU A 83 -1.65 14.35 2.68
CA LEU A 83 -2.68 13.46 2.12
C LEU A 83 -4.01 14.18 1.90
N LEU A 84 -4.41 15.09 2.81
CA LEU A 84 -5.61 15.90 2.62
C LEU A 84 -5.44 16.93 1.49
N GLU A 85 -4.25 17.53 1.35
CA GLU A 85 -3.93 18.40 0.22
C GLU A 85 -4.10 17.64 -1.11
N ASP A 86 -3.56 16.41 -1.20
CA ASP A 86 -3.76 15.53 -2.36
C ASP A 86 -5.25 15.25 -2.63
N CYS A 87 -6.07 15.07 -1.58
CA CYS A 87 -7.52 14.91 -1.74
C CYS A 87 -8.17 16.12 -2.37
N PHE A 88 -7.85 17.32 -1.88
CA PHE A 88 -8.38 18.56 -2.40
C PHE A 88 -7.96 18.81 -3.86
N GLU A 89 -6.71 18.47 -4.20
CA GLU A 89 -6.20 18.60 -5.56
C GLU A 89 -6.85 17.61 -6.54
N GLN A 90 -7.03 16.34 -6.13
CA GLN A 90 -7.52 15.27 -7.01
C GLN A 90 -9.04 15.22 -7.12
N ILE A 91 -9.78 15.62 -6.08
CA ILE A 91 -11.25 15.43 -6.02
C ILE A 91 -11.97 16.78 -5.86
N GLY A 92 -11.34 17.77 -5.24
CA GLY A 92 -11.97 19.03 -4.86
C GLY A 92 -12.49 19.00 -3.42
N SER A 93 -13.49 19.83 -3.10
CA SER A 93 -13.93 20.09 -1.74
C SER A 93 -14.92 19.06 -1.17
N VAL A 94 -15.32 18.06 -1.94
CA VAL A 94 -16.31 17.03 -1.51
C VAL A 94 -15.73 15.64 -1.71
N PHE A 95 -15.19 15.06 -0.67
CA PHE A 95 -14.65 13.69 -0.68
C PHE A 95 -14.87 12.99 0.66
N ILE A 96 -14.76 11.68 0.64
CA ILE A 96 -14.69 10.84 1.84
C ILE A 96 -13.24 10.33 1.93
N PHE A 97 -12.56 10.64 3.04
CA PHE A 97 -11.21 10.15 3.32
C PHE A 97 -11.27 8.78 3.99
N GLN A 98 -10.46 7.84 3.50
CA GLN A 98 -10.37 6.51 4.08
C GLN A 98 -8.94 6.23 4.53
N GLN A 99 -8.80 5.71 5.73
CA GLN A 99 -7.58 5.16 6.31
C GLN A 99 -7.89 3.85 7.04
N ASP A 100 -6.88 3.04 7.30
CA ASP A 100 -7.05 1.77 8.02
C ASP A 100 -7.16 1.96 9.54
N GLY A 101 -7.30 0.81 10.26
CA GLY A 101 -7.41 0.77 11.71
C GLY A 101 -6.07 0.79 12.48
N ALA A 102 -4.97 1.28 11.89
CA ALA A 102 -3.69 1.37 12.58
C ALA A 102 -3.76 2.26 13.83
N PRO A 103 -2.94 2.00 14.88
CA PRO A 103 -2.99 2.78 16.12
C PRO A 103 -2.78 4.29 15.94
N ALA A 104 -1.98 4.69 14.94
CA ALA A 104 -1.79 6.10 14.61
C ALA A 104 -3.05 6.74 14.04
N HIS A 105 -3.83 6.00 13.27
CA HIS A 105 -5.04 6.46 12.60
C HIS A 105 -6.25 6.51 13.54
N THR A 106 -6.36 5.54 14.44
CA THR A 106 -7.47 5.43 15.39
C THR A 106 -7.29 6.29 16.67
N ALA A 107 -6.10 6.88 16.83
CA ALA A 107 -5.82 7.76 17.97
C ALA A 107 -6.80 8.96 18.03
N LYS A 108 -7.19 9.34 19.23
CA LYS A 108 -8.13 10.47 19.42
C LYS A 108 -7.66 11.74 18.70
N HIS A 109 -6.39 12.09 18.84
CA HIS A 109 -5.79 13.25 18.17
C HIS A 109 -5.97 13.23 16.65
N THR A 110 -5.78 12.07 16.02
CA THR A 110 -5.98 11.89 14.56
C THR A 110 -7.44 12.05 14.17
N GLN A 111 -8.35 11.45 14.94
CA GLN A 111 -9.79 11.55 14.67
C GLN A 111 -10.30 12.98 14.85
N ASP A 112 -9.85 13.65 15.91
CA ASP A 112 -10.19 15.07 16.17
C ASP A 112 -9.65 15.98 15.03
N PHE A 113 -8.44 15.70 14.50
CA PHE A 113 -7.88 16.46 13.38
C PHE A 113 -8.69 16.27 12.10
N LEU A 114 -9.07 15.02 11.77
CA LEU A 114 -9.91 14.73 10.60
C LEU A 114 -11.29 15.41 10.71
N LEU A 115 -11.90 15.36 11.87
CA LEU A 115 -13.21 16.02 12.12
C LEU A 115 -13.17 17.52 11.84
N MET A 116 -12.03 18.18 12.11
CA MET A 116 -11.88 19.62 11.90
C MET A 116 -11.45 20.01 10.49
N ASN A 117 -10.74 19.15 9.77
CA ASN A 117 -10.03 19.51 8.55
C ASN A 117 -10.48 18.72 7.30
N CYS A 118 -11.28 17.67 7.47
CA CYS A 118 -11.75 16.83 6.39
C CYS A 118 -13.26 17.01 6.18
N PRO A 119 -13.77 17.14 4.95
CA PRO A 119 -15.19 17.29 4.69
C PRO A 119 -16.01 16.08 5.13
N ASP A 120 -15.48 14.87 4.94
CA ASP A 120 -16.04 13.61 5.42
C ASP A 120 -14.96 12.54 5.46
N PHE A 121 -15.04 11.60 6.40
CA PHE A 121 -14.07 10.50 6.52
C PHE A 121 -14.73 9.28 7.17
N ILE A 122 -14.15 8.10 6.92
CA ILE A 122 -14.58 6.87 7.57
C ILE A 122 -13.97 6.81 8.97
N ASP A 123 -14.81 6.85 9.98
CA ASP A 123 -14.45 6.82 11.40
C ASP A 123 -13.84 5.46 11.79
N LYS A 124 -13.04 5.46 12.86
CA LYS A 124 -12.35 4.28 13.38
C LYS A 124 -13.24 3.08 13.71
N ASN A 125 -14.54 3.28 13.91
CA ASN A 125 -15.51 2.23 14.21
C ASN A 125 -16.25 1.73 12.95
N GLU A 126 -16.10 2.43 11.84
CA GLU A 126 -16.77 2.10 10.57
C GLU A 126 -15.89 1.22 9.66
N TRP A 127 -14.55 1.39 9.72
CA TRP A 127 -13.65 0.55 8.94
C TRP A 127 -13.38 -0.77 9.63
N PRO A 128 -13.64 -1.93 8.97
CA PRO A 128 -13.41 -3.23 9.59
C PRO A 128 -11.92 -3.46 9.90
N PRO A 129 -11.56 -4.05 11.05
CA PRO A 129 -10.18 -4.38 11.35
C PRO A 129 -9.63 -5.44 10.40
N ASN A 130 -8.33 -5.37 10.06
CA ASN A 130 -7.64 -6.33 9.19
C ASN A 130 -8.35 -6.56 7.84
N SER A 131 -8.66 -5.47 7.13
CA SER A 131 -9.43 -5.51 5.88
C SER A 131 -8.62 -5.06 4.65
N PRO A 132 -7.45 -5.68 4.35
CA PRO A 132 -6.68 -5.36 3.15
C PRO A 132 -7.47 -5.65 1.87
N ASP A 133 -8.41 -6.59 1.93
CA ASP A 133 -9.30 -6.93 0.81
C ASP A 133 -10.24 -5.78 0.40
N LEU A 134 -10.40 -4.76 1.23
CA LEU A 134 -11.24 -3.59 0.97
C LEU A 134 -10.44 -2.35 0.56
N ASN A 135 -9.11 -2.32 0.72
CA ASN A 135 -8.30 -1.17 0.32
C ASN A 135 -7.66 -1.41 -1.06
N PRO A 136 -7.98 -0.60 -2.09
CA PRO A 136 -7.40 -0.72 -3.43
C PRO A 136 -5.87 -0.67 -3.46
N LEU A 137 -5.25 0.02 -2.51
CA LEU A 137 -3.80 0.06 -2.38
C LEU A 137 -3.25 -1.34 -2.03
N ASP A 138 -3.87 -2.03 -1.06
CA ASP A 138 -3.44 -3.36 -0.62
C ASP A 138 -3.69 -4.44 -1.68
N TYR A 139 -4.93 -4.54 -2.17
CA TYR A 139 -5.29 -5.66 -3.05
C TYR A 139 -4.83 -5.49 -4.50
N HIS A 140 -4.36 -4.28 -4.90
CA HIS A 140 -3.94 -4.03 -6.28
C HIS A 140 -2.68 -3.17 -6.40
N VAL A 141 -2.72 -1.91 -5.94
CA VAL A 141 -1.72 -0.89 -6.29
C VAL A 141 -0.31 -1.26 -5.83
N TRP A 142 -0.18 -1.69 -4.57
CA TRP A 142 1.13 -2.12 -4.06
C TRP A 142 1.66 -3.37 -4.75
N GLY A 143 0.79 -4.29 -5.13
CA GLY A 143 1.15 -5.48 -5.91
C GLY A 143 1.71 -5.11 -7.27
N GLU A 144 1.08 -4.20 -7.98
CA GLU A 144 1.54 -3.68 -9.28
C GLU A 144 2.90 -2.97 -9.14
N MET A 145 3.06 -2.12 -8.11
CA MET A 145 4.34 -1.46 -7.81
C MET A 145 5.45 -2.48 -7.52
N MET A 146 5.16 -3.49 -6.70
CA MET A 146 6.13 -4.55 -6.37
C MET A 146 6.52 -5.37 -7.59
N THR A 147 5.59 -5.66 -8.49
CA THR A 147 5.86 -6.38 -9.74
C THR A 147 6.82 -5.57 -10.62
N ARG A 148 6.55 -4.28 -10.82
CA ARG A 148 7.42 -3.38 -11.60
C ARG A 148 8.77 -3.21 -10.94
N TYR A 149 8.82 -3.02 -9.62
CA TYR A 149 10.06 -2.94 -8.87
C TYR A 149 10.89 -4.22 -9.01
N SER A 150 10.24 -5.38 -8.93
CA SER A 150 10.90 -6.68 -9.06
C SER A 150 11.46 -6.94 -10.46
N SER A 151 10.93 -6.31 -11.51
CA SER A 151 11.40 -6.43 -12.88
C SER A 151 12.53 -5.46 -13.25
N LEU A 152 12.89 -4.51 -12.38
CA LEU A 152 13.97 -3.57 -12.66
C LEU A 152 15.31 -4.27 -12.85
N SER A 153 16.07 -3.82 -13.84
CA SER A 153 17.45 -4.24 -14.10
C SER A 153 18.24 -3.03 -14.62
N PRO A 154 19.30 -2.58 -13.96
CA PRO A 154 19.79 -3.05 -12.64
C PRO A 154 18.84 -2.67 -11.49
N LYS A 155 18.99 -3.36 -10.36
CA LYS A 155 18.29 -3.02 -9.11
C LYS A 155 18.91 -1.80 -8.45
N PRO A 156 18.12 -0.98 -7.71
CA PRO A 156 18.66 0.06 -6.84
C PRO A 156 19.65 -0.52 -5.81
N THR A 157 20.75 0.20 -5.58
CA THR A 157 21.81 -0.21 -4.64
C THR A 157 21.80 0.57 -3.32
N ASP A 158 21.06 1.68 -3.28
CA ASP A 158 20.91 2.51 -2.09
C ASP A 158 19.48 3.08 -1.96
N ILE A 159 19.23 3.76 -0.84
CA ILE A 159 17.90 4.31 -0.53
C ILE A 159 17.52 5.45 -1.48
N ALA A 160 18.46 6.24 -1.97
CA ALA A 160 18.17 7.33 -2.89
C ALA A 160 17.66 6.77 -4.22
N GLN A 161 18.40 5.82 -4.80
CA GLN A 161 17.99 5.12 -6.02
C GLN A 161 16.66 4.35 -5.83
N LEU A 162 16.44 3.76 -4.64
CA LEU A 162 15.16 3.10 -4.35
C LEU A 162 14.00 4.10 -4.40
N LYS A 163 14.15 5.28 -3.78
CA LYS A 163 13.12 6.34 -3.82
C LYS A 163 12.85 6.82 -5.25
N GLU A 164 13.90 7.09 -6.03
CA GLU A 164 13.77 7.50 -7.43
C GLU A 164 13.03 6.44 -8.27
N ALA A 165 13.40 5.17 -8.09
CA ALA A 165 12.75 4.06 -8.80
C ALA A 165 11.27 3.94 -8.40
N LEU A 166 10.93 4.03 -7.12
CA LEU A 166 9.56 3.98 -6.63
C LEU A 166 8.73 5.17 -7.13
N GLN A 167 9.30 6.38 -7.13
CA GLN A 167 8.65 7.56 -7.67
C GLN A 167 8.33 7.39 -9.16
N LYS A 168 9.32 6.95 -9.94
CA LYS A 168 9.12 6.68 -11.36
C LYS A 168 8.04 5.62 -11.61
N ILE A 169 8.07 4.52 -10.86
CA ILE A 169 7.05 3.48 -10.94
C ILE A 169 5.67 4.04 -10.62
N TRP A 170 5.55 4.87 -9.57
CA TRP A 170 4.31 5.50 -9.16
C TRP A 170 3.77 6.41 -10.27
N ASP A 171 4.62 7.26 -10.84
CA ASP A 171 4.22 8.20 -11.90
C ASP A 171 3.73 7.47 -13.16
N GLU A 172 4.38 6.35 -13.51
CA GLU A 172 4.06 5.52 -14.67
C GLU A 172 2.89 4.54 -14.44
N LEU A 173 2.33 4.44 -13.22
CA LEU A 173 1.17 3.58 -12.98
C LEU A 173 -0.04 4.09 -13.76
N PRO A 174 -0.65 3.24 -14.63
CA PRO A 174 -1.80 3.64 -15.41
C PRO A 174 -3.01 3.92 -14.52
N GLN A 175 -3.58 5.10 -14.61
CA GLN A 175 -4.80 5.45 -13.87
C GLN A 175 -5.96 4.51 -14.18
N ALA A 176 -6.05 3.99 -15.40
CA ALA A 176 -7.06 3.01 -15.78
C ALA A 176 -7.01 1.73 -14.93
N SER A 177 -5.81 1.28 -14.55
CA SER A 177 -5.62 0.13 -13.65
C SER A 177 -6.14 0.41 -12.24
N ILE A 178 -5.82 1.61 -11.71
CA ILE A 178 -6.31 2.09 -10.42
C ILE A 178 -7.84 2.22 -10.44
N ASN A 179 -8.41 2.82 -11.48
CA ASN A 179 -9.86 2.97 -11.63
C ASN A 179 -10.57 1.61 -11.64
N LYS A 180 -10.00 0.63 -12.36
CA LYS A 180 -10.54 -0.74 -12.38
C LYS A 180 -10.51 -1.36 -10.97
N ALA A 181 -9.42 -1.18 -10.23
CA ALA A 181 -9.34 -1.66 -8.85
C ALA A 181 -10.42 -1.00 -7.98
N ILE A 182 -10.52 0.32 -7.98
CA ILE A 182 -11.52 1.07 -7.18
C ILE A 182 -12.96 0.67 -7.55
N SER A 183 -13.24 0.38 -8.83
CA SER A 183 -14.56 -0.08 -9.27
C SER A 183 -14.99 -1.41 -8.62
N THR A 184 -14.02 -2.21 -8.14
CA THR A 184 -14.30 -3.47 -7.45
C THR A 184 -14.56 -3.30 -5.94
N PHE A 185 -14.34 -2.11 -5.37
CA PHE A 185 -14.54 -1.86 -3.94
C PHE A 185 -15.93 -2.22 -3.45
N ARG A 186 -16.97 -1.74 -4.14
CA ARG A 186 -18.37 -1.99 -3.75
C ARG A 186 -18.76 -3.48 -3.81
N PRO A 187 -18.45 -4.22 -4.87
CA PRO A 187 -18.60 -5.68 -4.90
C PRO A 187 -17.83 -6.40 -3.78
N ARG A 188 -16.59 -5.97 -3.49
CA ARG A 188 -15.78 -6.53 -2.40
C ARG A 188 -16.41 -6.29 -1.04
N LEU A 189 -16.91 -5.09 -0.78
CA LEU A 189 -17.62 -4.75 0.44
C LEU A 189 -18.89 -5.61 0.61
N GLN A 190 -19.66 -5.78 -0.45
CA GLN A 190 -20.85 -6.65 -0.43
C GLN A 190 -20.48 -8.12 -0.12
N SER A 191 -19.39 -8.61 -0.72
CA SER A 191 -18.88 -9.96 -0.45
C SER A 191 -18.41 -10.11 1.00
N CYS A 192 -17.74 -9.10 1.54
CA CYS A 192 -17.28 -9.06 2.94
C CYS A 192 -18.48 -9.13 3.91
N ILE A 193 -19.52 -8.37 3.65
CA ILE A 193 -20.77 -8.40 4.44
C ILE A 193 -21.41 -9.79 4.35
N ALA A 194 -21.50 -10.39 3.16
CA ALA A 194 -22.11 -11.71 2.95
C ALA A 194 -21.38 -12.83 3.71
N VAL A 195 -20.06 -12.71 3.91
CA VAL A 195 -19.26 -13.68 4.68
C VAL A 195 -19.03 -13.26 6.14
N LYS A 196 -19.71 -12.21 6.61
CA LYS A 196 -19.60 -11.68 7.98
C LYS A 196 -18.17 -11.37 8.40
N GLY A 197 -17.38 -10.74 7.50
CA GLY A 197 -15.99 -10.35 7.75
C GLY A 197 -14.94 -11.44 7.51
N GLY A 198 -15.31 -12.59 6.93
CA GLY A 198 -14.34 -13.61 6.49
C GLY A 198 -13.59 -13.23 5.21
N HIS A 199 -12.57 -14.02 4.83
CA HIS A 199 -11.81 -13.83 3.60
C HIS A 199 -12.69 -13.93 2.35
N ILE A 200 -12.56 -12.97 1.44
CA ILE A 200 -13.42 -12.82 0.26
C ILE A 200 -12.74 -13.21 -1.06
N GLU A 201 -11.41 -13.30 -1.11
CA GLU A 201 -10.66 -13.51 -2.36
C GLU A 201 -11.08 -14.76 -3.14
N GLN A 202 -11.48 -15.83 -2.45
CA GLN A 202 -11.96 -17.07 -3.09
C GLN A 202 -13.32 -16.92 -3.79
N ARG A 203 -14.04 -15.82 -3.60
CA ARG A 203 -15.38 -15.57 -4.15
C ARG A 203 -15.42 -14.51 -5.24
N LEU A 204 -14.28 -13.92 -5.55
CA LEU A 204 -14.17 -12.83 -6.52
C LEU A 204 -13.77 -13.32 -7.94
N HIS A 205 -13.78 -14.63 -8.13
CA HIS A 205 -13.47 -15.31 -9.41
C HIS A 205 -14.72 -15.81 -10.07
#